data_5940e08337e77b91676614f6130c61d9
#
_entry.id   5940e08337e77b91676614f6130c61d9
#
_cell.length_a   1.000
_cell.length_b   1.000
_cell.length_c   1.000
_cell.angle_alpha   90.00
_cell.angle_beta   90.00
_cell.angle_gamma   90.00
#
_symmetry.space_group_name_H-M   'P 1'
#
loop_
_entity.id
_entity.type
_entity.pdbx_description
1 polymer ?
#
loop_
_entity_poly.entity_id
_entity_poly.type
_entity_poly.pdbx_seq_one_letter_code
_entity_poly.pdbx_strand_id
1 'polypeptide(L)'
;MNHLRPLLTTYAYNITGSYEASLDIVQDAFLKFLQIDSNVINEKAYLVRTVINLAINYKKQSERLQHEYPGIWLPEPIDTNGADSALSKKEVLSYSLMVLLEKLTPRQRAVFILKEAFDYSHEELAEVLEITIDNSRQILKRAKQSLKQREKQGKNDVETELLLKYVNAIKRGDVQELELMLKAEISVISDGGGKVLAALRPVLGRANVIKFLKGLQTKFFAKRTFKYGRINHQPAMFHYEDGVMVSCQIFVFEQNEIANIFFIRNPDKLSRFRYADCL
;
A
#
# COMPACT_ATOMS: atom_id res chain seq x y z
N MET A 1 -16.02 0.76 -22.65
CA MET A 1 -14.57 0.75 -22.34
C MET A 1 -14.19 1.64 -21.15
N ASN A 2 -14.55 2.93 -21.11
CA ASN A 2 -14.14 3.84 -20.00
C ASN A 2 -14.57 3.36 -18.59
N HIS A 3 -15.70 2.64 -18.46
CA HIS A 3 -16.16 2.11 -17.18
C HIS A 3 -15.26 1.02 -16.59
N LEU A 4 -14.41 0.39 -17.40
CA LEU A 4 -13.44 -0.62 -16.94
C LEU A 4 -12.16 0.01 -16.36
N ARG A 5 -11.88 1.28 -16.71
CA ARG A 5 -10.62 1.95 -16.32
C ARG A 5 -10.35 1.92 -14.82
N PRO A 6 -11.30 2.24 -13.91
CA PRO A 6 -11.04 2.20 -12.47
C PRO A 6 -10.66 0.79 -11.96
N LEU A 7 -11.35 -0.24 -12.43
CA LEU A 7 -11.05 -1.63 -12.06
C LEU A 7 -9.66 -2.05 -12.56
N LEU A 8 -9.35 -1.77 -13.81
CA LEU A 8 -8.06 -2.10 -14.42
C LEU A 8 -6.90 -1.38 -13.73
N THR A 9 -7.09 -0.09 -13.38
CA THR A 9 -6.10 0.68 -12.62
C THR A 9 -5.90 0.08 -11.22
N THR A 10 -6.96 -0.40 -10.57
CA THR A 10 -6.86 -1.07 -9.27
C THR A 10 -6.09 -2.40 -9.37
N TYR A 11 -6.32 -3.21 -10.41
CA TYR A 11 -5.50 -4.42 -10.64
C TYR A 11 -4.02 -4.07 -10.78
N ALA A 12 -3.71 -3.10 -11.64
CA ALA A 12 -2.34 -2.68 -11.86
C ALA A 12 -1.69 -2.14 -10.58
N TYR A 13 -2.41 -1.28 -9.82
CA TYR A 13 -1.92 -0.73 -8.55
C TYR A 13 -1.66 -1.80 -7.49
N ASN A 14 -2.59 -2.70 -7.27
CA ASN A 14 -2.43 -3.78 -6.29
C ASN A 14 -1.22 -4.69 -6.62
N ILE A 15 -0.93 -4.87 -7.93
CA ILE A 15 0.23 -5.66 -8.38
C ILE A 15 1.53 -4.86 -8.29
N THR A 16 1.56 -3.62 -8.76
CA THR A 16 2.79 -2.82 -8.86
C THR A 16 3.17 -2.15 -7.55
N GLY A 17 2.18 -1.69 -6.76
CA GLY A 17 2.37 -0.80 -5.62
C GLY A 17 2.65 0.65 -6.01
N SER A 18 2.55 1.01 -7.31
CA SER A 18 2.71 2.36 -7.85
C SER A 18 1.43 2.79 -8.57
N TYR A 19 0.87 3.92 -8.12
CA TYR A 19 -0.34 4.48 -8.71
C TYR A 19 -0.05 5.08 -10.09
N GLU A 20 1.07 5.79 -10.24
CA GLU A 20 1.47 6.39 -11.52
C GLU A 20 1.69 5.30 -12.58
N ALA A 21 2.50 4.29 -12.25
CA ALA A 21 2.73 3.18 -13.18
C ALA A 21 1.42 2.44 -13.54
N SER A 22 0.46 2.38 -12.63
CA SER A 22 -0.83 1.74 -12.94
C SER A 22 -1.67 2.52 -13.93
N LEU A 23 -1.60 3.86 -13.91
CA LEU A 23 -2.26 4.70 -14.92
C LEU A 23 -1.62 4.50 -16.30
N ASP A 24 -0.30 4.50 -16.38
CA ASP A 24 0.45 4.29 -17.63
C ASP A 24 0.17 2.89 -18.21
N ILE A 25 0.23 1.85 -17.38
CA ILE A 25 -0.07 0.46 -17.77
C ILE A 25 -1.49 0.34 -18.38
N VAL A 26 -2.46 0.99 -17.75
CA VAL A 26 -3.85 0.96 -18.27
C VAL A 26 -3.95 1.72 -19.57
N GLN A 27 -3.28 2.85 -19.69
CA GLN A 27 -3.24 3.62 -20.96
C GLN A 27 -2.60 2.79 -22.07
N ASP A 28 -1.47 2.15 -21.83
CA ASP A 28 -0.79 1.26 -22.79
C ASP A 28 -1.68 0.08 -23.21
N ALA A 29 -2.43 -0.50 -22.26
CA ALA A 29 -3.35 -1.59 -22.56
C ALA A 29 -4.48 -1.14 -23.50
N PHE A 30 -5.04 0.07 -23.29
CA PHE A 30 -6.04 0.65 -24.19
C PHE A 30 -5.46 0.97 -25.54
N LEU A 31 -4.25 1.54 -25.64
CA LEU A 31 -3.58 1.80 -26.91
C LEU A 31 -3.35 0.52 -27.71
N LYS A 32 -2.87 -0.55 -27.06
CA LYS A 32 -2.71 -1.88 -27.69
C LYS A 32 -4.04 -2.43 -28.20
N PHE A 33 -5.10 -2.28 -27.40
CA PHE A 33 -6.43 -2.74 -27.81
C PHE A 33 -6.93 -2.03 -29.05
N LEU A 34 -6.73 -0.71 -29.16
CA LEU A 34 -7.15 0.10 -30.35
C LEU A 34 -6.37 -0.23 -31.63
N GLN A 35 -5.21 -0.86 -31.52
CA GLN A 35 -4.36 -1.26 -32.65
C GLN A 35 -4.69 -2.68 -33.21
N ILE A 36 -5.67 -3.37 -32.61
CA ILE A 36 -6.04 -4.70 -33.05
C ILE A 36 -7.05 -4.61 -34.18
N ASP A 37 -6.67 -5.08 -35.37
CA ASP A 37 -7.53 -5.14 -36.54
C ASP A 37 -8.58 -6.27 -36.51
N SER A 38 -8.57 -7.13 -35.50
CA SER A 38 -9.45 -8.28 -35.34
C SER A 38 -10.59 -8.03 -34.37
N ASN A 39 -11.79 -8.56 -34.64
CA ASN A 39 -12.90 -8.53 -33.69
C ASN A 39 -12.54 -9.35 -32.41
N VAL A 40 -12.17 -8.65 -31.34
CA VAL A 40 -11.98 -9.26 -30.03
C VAL A 40 -13.35 -9.62 -29.46
N ILE A 41 -13.63 -10.91 -29.29
CA ILE A 41 -14.92 -11.42 -28.80
C ILE A 41 -15.20 -10.94 -27.37
N ASN A 42 -14.17 -10.82 -26.53
CA ASN A 42 -14.31 -10.39 -25.12
C ASN A 42 -13.28 -9.28 -24.79
N GLU A 43 -13.68 -8.04 -25.00
CA GLU A 43 -12.86 -6.85 -24.73
C GLU A 43 -12.36 -6.79 -23.28
N LYS A 44 -13.25 -7.12 -22.31
CA LYS A 44 -12.91 -7.11 -20.89
C LYS A 44 -11.81 -8.11 -20.56
N ALA A 45 -11.95 -9.35 -21.03
CA ALA A 45 -10.95 -10.40 -20.78
C ALA A 45 -9.60 -10.03 -21.40
N TYR A 46 -9.59 -9.48 -22.60
CA TYR A 46 -8.38 -9.00 -23.27
C TYR A 46 -7.67 -7.91 -22.47
N LEU A 47 -8.41 -6.87 -22.07
CA LEU A 47 -7.87 -5.73 -21.32
C LEU A 47 -7.34 -6.17 -19.96
N VAL A 48 -8.10 -6.99 -19.22
CA VAL A 48 -7.66 -7.54 -17.92
C VAL A 48 -6.35 -8.31 -18.07
N ARG A 49 -6.29 -9.24 -19.03
CA ARG A 49 -5.06 -10.02 -19.31
C ARG A 49 -3.89 -9.12 -19.66
N THR A 50 -4.10 -8.13 -20.52
CA THR A 50 -3.04 -7.20 -20.96
C THR A 50 -2.52 -6.38 -19.78
N VAL A 51 -3.40 -5.79 -18.96
CA VAL A 51 -3.03 -4.99 -17.79
C VAL A 51 -2.27 -5.83 -16.77
N ILE A 52 -2.74 -7.04 -16.45
CA ILE A 52 -2.07 -7.92 -15.48
C ILE A 52 -0.67 -8.30 -15.96
N ASN A 53 -0.50 -8.66 -17.23
CA ASN A 53 0.81 -9.03 -17.78
C ASN A 53 1.77 -7.82 -17.83
N LEU A 54 1.29 -6.63 -18.19
CA LEU A 54 2.09 -5.41 -18.14
C LEU A 54 2.49 -5.06 -16.70
N ALA A 55 1.57 -5.18 -15.74
CA ALA A 55 1.85 -4.93 -14.32
C ALA A 55 2.90 -5.91 -13.73
N ILE A 56 2.82 -7.20 -14.08
CA ILE A 56 3.84 -8.19 -13.69
C ILE A 56 5.21 -7.82 -14.28
N ASN A 57 5.25 -7.44 -15.57
CA ASN A 57 6.51 -7.07 -16.22
C ASN A 57 7.11 -5.79 -15.61
N TYR A 58 6.29 -4.77 -15.38
CA TYR A 58 6.71 -3.57 -14.66
C TYR A 58 7.29 -3.90 -13.28
N LYS A 59 6.58 -4.72 -12.48
CA LYS A 59 7.04 -5.11 -11.15
C LYS A 59 8.37 -5.85 -11.19
N LYS A 60 8.60 -6.73 -12.16
CA LYS A 60 9.90 -7.40 -12.37
C LYS A 60 11.04 -6.42 -12.66
N GLN A 61 10.76 -5.38 -13.45
CA GLN A 61 11.76 -4.35 -13.76
C GLN A 61 12.03 -3.47 -12.54
N SER A 62 10.98 -3.06 -11.82
CA SER A 62 11.10 -2.21 -10.64
C SER A 62 11.83 -2.90 -9.48
N GLU A 63 11.71 -4.22 -9.32
CA GLU A 63 12.47 -4.99 -8.31
C GLU A 63 13.98 -4.84 -8.51
N ARG A 64 14.47 -4.79 -9.75
CA ARG A 64 15.90 -4.56 -10.03
C ARG A 64 16.35 -3.16 -9.57
N LEU A 65 15.52 -2.15 -9.80
CA LEU A 65 15.78 -0.78 -9.36
C LEU A 65 15.64 -0.63 -7.82
N GLN A 66 14.78 -1.44 -7.20
CA GLN A 66 14.62 -1.44 -5.74
C GLN A 66 15.87 -1.97 -5.00
N HIS A 67 16.71 -2.78 -5.62
CA HIS A 67 18.01 -3.16 -5.04
C HIS A 67 18.96 -1.97 -4.84
N GLU A 68 18.83 -0.93 -5.66
CA GLU A 68 19.59 0.32 -5.56
C GLU A 68 18.86 1.38 -4.72
N TYR A 69 17.64 1.10 -4.27
CA TYR A 69 16.82 2.04 -3.52
C TYR A 69 17.37 2.22 -2.10
N PRO A 70 17.64 3.46 -1.66
CA PRO A 70 18.20 3.71 -0.35
C PRO A 70 17.19 3.47 0.77
N GLY A 71 17.36 2.39 1.52
CA GLY A 71 16.49 2.00 2.61
C GLY A 71 15.34 1.09 2.18
N ILE A 72 14.20 1.17 2.87
CA ILE A 72 13.05 0.31 2.61
C ILE A 72 12.09 1.02 1.66
N TRP A 73 11.81 0.39 0.53
CA TRP A 73 10.76 0.84 -0.36
C TRP A 73 9.38 0.44 0.20
N LEU A 74 8.45 1.39 0.23
CA LEU A 74 7.05 1.15 0.61
C LEU A 74 6.13 1.49 -0.58
N PRO A 75 4.96 0.83 -0.74
CA PRO A 75 3.99 1.16 -1.78
C PRO A 75 3.56 2.63 -1.75
N GLU A 76 3.17 3.17 -2.89
CA GLU A 76 2.58 4.51 -2.94
C GLU A 76 1.23 4.53 -2.20
N PRO A 77 1.00 5.48 -1.29
CA PRO A 77 -0.24 5.55 -0.52
C PRO A 77 -1.41 6.05 -1.39
N ILE A 78 -2.61 5.51 -1.19
CA ILE A 78 -3.84 5.94 -1.86
C ILE A 78 -4.85 6.43 -0.84
N ASP A 79 -5.37 7.65 -1.04
CA ASP A 79 -6.51 8.15 -0.27
C ASP A 79 -7.79 7.42 -0.68
N THR A 80 -8.30 6.60 0.23
CA THR A 80 -9.54 5.86 0.00
C THR A 80 -10.79 6.63 0.42
N ASN A 81 -10.66 7.78 1.07
CA ASN A 81 -11.77 8.67 1.42
C ASN A 81 -11.99 9.79 0.39
N GLY A 82 -10.95 10.18 -0.34
CA GLY A 82 -10.99 11.28 -1.31
C GLY A 82 -11.95 11.04 -2.49
N ALA A 83 -12.16 12.05 -3.32
CA ALA A 83 -13.06 12.01 -4.49
C ALA A 83 -12.44 11.37 -5.74
N ASP A 84 -11.21 10.87 -5.71
CA ASP A 84 -10.53 10.31 -6.88
C ASP A 84 -11.25 9.06 -7.39
N SER A 85 -11.77 9.14 -8.62
CA SER A 85 -12.51 8.08 -9.30
C SER A 85 -11.63 7.18 -10.18
N ALA A 86 -10.31 7.43 -10.23
CA ALA A 86 -9.40 6.68 -11.10
C ALA A 86 -9.17 5.23 -10.63
N LEU A 87 -9.57 4.90 -9.40
CA LEU A 87 -9.51 3.57 -8.81
C LEU A 87 -10.90 3.09 -8.36
N SER A 88 -11.10 1.79 -8.40
CA SER A 88 -12.21 1.14 -7.68
C SER A 88 -11.81 1.01 -6.21
N LYS A 89 -12.15 2.02 -5.39
CA LYS A 89 -11.66 2.15 -4.00
C LYS A 89 -11.96 0.93 -3.13
N LYS A 90 -13.13 0.30 -3.29
CA LYS A 90 -13.52 -0.89 -2.53
C LYS A 90 -12.57 -2.07 -2.74
N GLU A 91 -11.89 -2.09 -3.87
CA GLU A 91 -11.01 -3.18 -4.31
C GLU A 91 -9.52 -2.85 -4.14
N VAL A 92 -9.20 -1.64 -3.64
CA VAL A 92 -7.84 -1.29 -3.21
C VAL A 92 -7.50 -2.11 -1.97
N LEU A 93 -6.36 -2.79 -1.98
CA LEU A 93 -5.91 -3.59 -0.83
C LEU A 93 -5.48 -2.69 0.33
N SER A 94 -5.63 -3.19 1.57
CA SER A 94 -5.11 -2.50 2.76
C SER A 94 -3.61 -2.25 2.65
N TYR A 95 -3.13 -1.16 3.25
CA TYR A 95 -1.71 -0.78 3.12
C TYR A 95 -0.79 -1.85 3.71
N SER A 96 -1.16 -2.43 4.84
CA SER A 96 -0.41 -3.52 5.47
C SER A 96 -0.32 -4.76 4.56
N LEU A 97 -1.41 -5.10 3.87
CA LEU A 97 -1.39 -6.18 2.90
C LEU A 97 -0.50 -5.83 1.70
N MET A 98 -0.56 -4.61 1.18
CA MET A 98 0.31 -4.15 0.10
C MET A 98 1.80 -4.30 0.47
N VAL A 99 2.18 -3.91 1.70
CA VAL A 99 3.55 -4.06 2.22
C VAL A 99 3.91 -5.55 2.41
N LEU A 100 2.98 -6.35 2.92
CA LEU A 100 3.21 -7.79 3.08
C LEU A 100 3.46 -8.49 1.75
N LEU A 101 2.73 -8.09 0.71
CA LEU A 101 2.85 -8.64 -0.65
C LEU A 101 4.19 -8.29 -1.33
N GLU A 102 4.99 -7.34 -0.80
CA GLU A 102 6.35 -7.09 -1.30
C GLU A 102 7.31 -8.29 -1.08
N LYS A 103 6.94 -9.25 -0.21
CA LYS A 103 7.68 -10.51 -0.02
C LYS A 103 7.46 -11.53 -1.15
N LEU A 104 6.49 -11.31 -2.01
CA LEU A 104 6.13 -12.23 -3.10
C LEU A 104 6.82 -11.84 -4.39
N THR A 105 7.19 -12.85 -5.19
CA THR A 105 7.57 -12.57 -6.58
C THR A 105 6.38 -11.95 -7.34
N PRO A 106 6.61 -11.16 -8.40
CA PRO A 106 5.54 -10.49 -9.15
C PRO A 106 4.42 -11.44 -9.61
N ARG A 107 4.77 -12.64 -10.04
CA ARG A 107 3.81 -13.66 -10.47
C ARG A 107 3.03 -14.26 -9.30
N GLN A 108 3.69 -14.52 -8.17
CA GLN A 108 3.02 -14.96 -6.93
C GLN A 108 2.05 -13.91 -6.42
N ARG A 109 2.46 -12.63 -6.44
CA ARG A 109 1.63 -11.51 -6.04
C ARG A 109 0.38 -11.39 -6.91
N ALA A 110 0.52 -11.46 -8.24
CA ALA A 110 -0.60 -11.40 -9.16
C ALA A 110 -1.60 -12.55 -8.92
N VAL A 111 -1.12 -13.81 -8.83
CA VAL A 111 -1.97 -14.98 -8.55
C VAL A 111 -2.68 -14.85 -7.21
N PHE A 112 -1.97 -14.40 -6.16
CA PHE A 112 -2.55 -14.21 -4.83
C PHE A 112 -3.66 -13.15 -4.86
N ILE A 113 -3.40 -11.98 -5.44
CA ILE A 113 -4.35 -10.88 -5.53
C ILE A 113 -5.59 -11.29 -6.31
N LEU A 114 -5.43 -11.85 -7.50
CA LEU A 114 -6.54 -12.26 -8.34
C LEU A 114 -7.41 -13.33 -7.66
N LYS A 115 -6.78 -14.30 -6.98
CA LYS A 115 -7.50 -15.37 -6.29
C LYS A 115 -8.18 -14.93 -5.01
N GLU A 116 -7.47 -14.23 -4.11
CA GLU A 116 -7.93 -13.96 -2.75
C GLU A 116 -8.74 -12.66 -2.64
N ALA A 117 -8.47 -11.67 -3.51
CA ALA A 117 -9.14 -10.38 -3.47
C ALA A 117 -10.21 -10.20 -4.55
N PHE A 118 -10.09 -10.92 -5.68
CA PHE A 118 -11.00 -10.78 -6.82
C PHE A 118 -11.74 -12.08 -7.19
N ASP A 119 -11.61 -13.13 -6.37
CA ASP A 119 -12.31 -14.41 -6.48
C ASP A 119 -12.16 -15.15 -7.84
N TYR A 120 -11.05 -14.90 -8.55
CA TYR A 120 -10.78 -15.62 -9.81
C TYR A 120 -10.67 -17.15 -9.55
N SER A 121 -11.26 -17.94 -10.42
CA SER A 121 -11.05 -19.39 -10.42
C SER A 121 -9.63 -19.74 -10.89
N HIS A 122 -9.16 -20.97 -10.66
CA HIS A 122 -7.87 -21.39 -11.17
C HIS A 122 -7.85 -21.53 -12.69
N GLU A 123 -9.01 -21.79 -13.31
CA GLU A 123 -9.25 -21.80 -14.73
C GLU A 123 -9.06 -20.40 -15.33
N GLU A 124 -9.70 -19.39 -14.76
CA GLU A 124 -9.55 -17.99 -15.17
C GLU A 124 -8.10 -17.47 -14.96
N LEU A 125 -7.46 -17.86 -13.84
CA LEU A 125 -6.03 -17.57 -13.63
C LEU A 125 -5.13 -18.21 -14.67
N ALA A 126 -5.43 -19.44 -15.07
CA ALA A 126 -4.68 -20.16 -16.10
C ALA A 126 -4.77 -19.43 -17.45
N GLU A 127 -5.98 -18.98 -17.82
CA GLU A 127 -6.22 -18.22 -19.05
C GLU A 127 -5.52 -16.84 -19.01
N VAL A 128 -5.71 -16.06 -17.93
CA VAL A 128 -5.15 -14.69 -17.82
C VAL A 128 -3.63 -14.68 -17.81
N LEU A 129 -3.00 -15.66 -17.13
CA LEU A 129 -1.54 -15.70 -16.93
C LEU A 129 -0.81 -16.64 -17.90
N GLU A 130 -1.53 -17.30 -18.82
CA GLU A 130 -1.01 -18.29 -19.77
C GLU A 130 -0.19 -19.40 -19.07
N ILE A 131 -0.81 -20.03 -18.08
CA ILE A 131 -0.23 -21.11 -17.30
C ILE A 131 -1.22 -22.28 -17.22
N THR A 132 -0.77 -23.43 -16.75
CA THR A 132 -1.69 -24.55 -16.45
C THR A 132 -2.45 -24.28 -15.14
N ILE A 133 -3.63 -24.89 -14.99
CA ILE A 133 -4.43 -24.84 -13.76
C ILE A 133 -3.61 -25.32 -12.55
N ASP A 134 -2.87 -26.42 -12.72
CA ASP A 134 -2.02 -26.96 -11.65
C ASP A 134 -0.87 -26.02 -11.29
N ASN A 135 -0.28 -25.33 -12.26
CA ASN A 135 0.74 -24.31 -11.99
C ASN A 135 0.14 -23.14 -11.19
N SER A 136 -1.08 -22.68 -11.51
CA SER A 136 -1.75 -21.64 -10.73
C SER A 136 -1.96 -22.03 -9.26
N ARG A 137 -2.35 -23.31 -9.01
CA ARG A 137 -2.48 -23.86 -7.65
C ARG A 137 -1.14 -23.89 -6.91
N GLN A 138 -0.06 -24.31 -7.59
CA GLN A 138 1.28 -24.35 -7.00
C GLN A 138 1.81 -22.97 -6.67
N ILE A 139 1.62 -21.97 -7.56
CA ILE A 139 2.03 -20.60 -7.33
C ILE A 139 1.30 -20.02 -6.12
N LEU A 140 -0.03 -20.21 -6.02
CA LEU A 140 -0.82 -19.77 -4.87
C LEU A 140 -0.35 -20.41 -3.56
N LYS A 141 -0.10 -21.74 -3.58
CA LYS A 141 0.43 -22.45 -2.41
C LYS A 141 1.74 -21.85 -1.92
N ARG A 142 2.69 -21.59 -2.82
CA ARG A 142 3.98 -20.95 -2.50
C ARG A 142 3.79 -19.53 -1.99
N ALA A 143 2.89 -18.74 -2.60
CA ALA A 143 2.56 -17.40 -2.13
C ALA A 143 2.04 -17.44 -0.69
N LYS A 144 1.05 -18.28 -0.38
CA LYS A 144 0.52 -18.46 0.97
C LYS A 144 1.57 -18.93 1.98
N GLN A 145 2.50 -19.78 1.57
CA GLN A 145 3.61 -20.20 2.44
C GLN A 145 4.56 -19.03 2.77
N SER A 146 4.86 -18.17 1.80
CA SER A 146 5.71 -17.00 1.99
C SER A 146 5.04 -15.94 2.88
N LEU A 147 3.70 -15.90 2.92
CA LEU A 147 2.91 -14.92 3.69
C LEU A 147 2.49 -15.42 5.09
N LYS A 148 2.90 -16.55 5.56
CA LYS A 148 2.43 -17.20 6.83
C LYS A 148 2.55 -16.35 8.11
N GLN A 149 2.88 -15.07 8.02
CA GLN A 149 2.76 -14.09 9.10
C GLN A 149 1.47 -13.28 8.93
N ARG A 150 0.61 -13.36 9.93
CA ARG A 150 -0.78 -12.96 10.09
C ARG A 150 -1.13 -11.54 9.64
N GLU A 151 -2.31 -11.39 9.02
CA GLU A 151 -3.15 -10.20 9.14
C GLU A 151 -4.43 -10.52 9.91
N LYS A 152 -4.81 -9.65 10.85
CA LYS A 152 -6.17 -9.53 11.38
C LYS A 152 -6.59 -8.07 11.22
N GLN A 153 -7.67 -7.83 10.48
CA GLN A 153 -8.24 -6.49 10.28
C GLN A 153 -9.07 -6.07 11.51
N GLY A 154 -8.91 -4.82 11.95
CA GLY A 154 -9.70 -4.16 13.01
C GLY A 154 -10.97 -3.47 12.46
N LYS A 155 -11.89 -3.06 13.36
CA LYS A 155 -13.14 -2.36 13.02
C LYS A 155 -12.94 -0.84 13.00
N ASN A 156 -13.52 -0.15 12.00
CA ASN A 156 -13.22 1.23 11.61
C ASN A 156 -13.40 2.33 12.68
N ASP A 157 -14.40 2.24 13.57
CA ASP A 157 -14.71 3.34 14.50
C ASP A 157 -13.77 3.38 15.71
N VAL A 158 -13.41 2.22 16.25
CA VAL A 158 -12.46 2.07 17.36
C VAL A 158 -11.06 2.55 16.95
N GLU A 159 -10.67 2.31 15.71
CA GLU A 159 -9.36 2.72 15.17
C GLU A 159 -9.17 4.24 15.16
N THR A 160 -10.21 5.02 14.87
CA THR A 160 -10.16 6.49 14.86
C THR A 160 -9.94 7.06 16.27
N GLU A 161 -10.66 6.52 17.27
CA GLU A 161 -10.49 6.92 18.67
C GLU A 161 -9.08 6.59 19.19
N LEU A 162 -8.57 5.40 18.87
CA LEU A 162 -7.23 4.98 19.22
C LEU A 162 -6.15 5.85 18.56
N LEU A 163 -6.35 6.25 17.31
CA LEU A 163 -5.45 7.17 16.63
C LEU A 163 -5.39 8.54 17.33
N LEU A 164 -6.54 9.09 17.75
CA LEU A 164 -6.58 10.36 18.48
C LEU A 164 -5.91 10.25 19.86
N LYS A 165 -6.08 9.15 20.59
CA LYS A 165 -5.38 8.87 21.84
C LYS A 165 -3.86 8.81 21.62
N TYR A 166 -3.40 8.07 20.60
CA TYR A 166 -1.97 8.01 20.25
C TYR A 166 -1.38 9.39 19.98
N VAL A 167 -2.07 10.21 19.19
CA VAL A 167 -1.59 11.56 18.86
C VAL A 167 -1.48 12.44 20.13
N ASN A 168 -2.45 12.34 21.00
CA ASN A 168 -2.43 13.08 22.28
C ASN A 168 -1.28 12.62 23.18
N ALA A 169 -1.05 11.31 23.28
CA ALA A 169 0.07 10.75 24.02
C ALA A 169 1.42 11.22 23.44
N ILE A 170 1.58 11.20 22.12
CA ILE A 170 2.79 11.75 21.47
C ILE A 170 2.97 13.22 21.76
N LYS A 171 1.92 14.07 21.61
CA LYS A 171 2.01 15.52 21.87
C LYS A 171 2.42 15.85 23.29
N ARG A 172 1.93 15.10 24.27
CA ARG A 172 2.26 15.27 25.70
C ARG A 172 3.59 14.63 26.09
N GLY A 173 4.18 13.79 25.25
CA GLY A 173 5.34 12.95 25.59
C GLY A 173 5.01 11.87 26.62
N ASP A 174 3.75 11.46 26.70
CA ASP A 174 3.26 10.48 27.65
C ASP A 174 3.68 9.06 27.25
N VAL A 175 4.78 8.62 27.86
CA VAL A 175 5.37 7.31 27.60
C VAL A 175 4.50 6.18 28.12
N GLN A 176 3.85 6.38 29.27
CA GLN A 176 3.04 5.34 29.90
C GLN A 176 1.81 5.05 29.03
N GLU A 177 1.14 6.10 28.53
CA GLU A 177 0.03 5.94 27.60
C GLU A 177 0.47 5.28 26.29
N LEU A 178 1.64 5.64 25.74
CA LEU A 178 2.19 4.98 24.57
C LEU A 178 2.51 3.50 24.81
N GLU A 179 3.04 3.15 25.97
CA GLU A 179 3.30 1.74 26.31
C GLU A 179 2.05 0.88 26.33
N LEU A 180 0.92 1.44 26.76
CA LEU A 180 -0.37 0.75 26.77
C LEU A 180 -0.98 0.57 25.38
N MET A 181 -0.65 1.48 24.46
CA MET A 181 -1.24 1.50 23.13
C MET A 181 -0.44 0.71 22.08
N LEU A 182 0.83 0.44 22.32
CA LEU A 182 1.72 -0.23 21.37
C LEU A 182 1.86 -1.71 21.71
N LYS A 183 1.72 -2.59 20.72
CA LYS A 183 2.03 -4.01 20.89
C LYS A 183 3.49 -4.23 21.30
N ALA A 184 3.78 -5.30 22.01
CA ALA A 184 5.15 -5.65 22.40
C ALA A 184 6.06 -5.81 21.17
N GLU A 185 5.54 -6.45 20.12
CA GLU A 185 6.25 -6.73 18.86
C GLU A 185 6.03 -5.65 17.79
N ILE A 186 5.58 -4.44 18.17
CA ILE A 186 5.36 -3.36 17.22
C ILE A 186 6.57 -3.13 16.31
N SER A 187 6.32 -2.83 15.04
CA SER A 187 7.35 -2.39 14.11
C SER A 187 7.03 -1.01 13.51
N VAL A 188 8.09 -0.23 13.29
CA VAL A 188 8.04 1.01 12.51
C VAL A 188 8.92 0.85 11.28
N ILE A 189 8.35 1.10 10.11
CA ILE A 189 9.05 1.03 8.82
C ILE A 189 8.96 2.40 8.16
N SER A 190 10.08 2.91 7.64
CA SER A 190 10.16 4.25 7.06
C SER A 190 10.69 4.22 5.64
N ASP A 191 10.09 5.00 4.76
CA ASP A 191 10.53 5.22 3.39
C ASP A 191 10.83 6.71 3.16
N GLY A 192 12.11 7.03 2.96
CA GLY A 192 12.60 8.39 2.68
C GLY A 192 13.02 8.59 1.21
N GLY A 193 13.04 7.53 0.41
CA GLY A 193 13.45 7.58 -1.00
C GLY A 193 14.92 7.96 -1.22
N GLY A 194 15.75 7.92 -0.18
CA GLY A 194 17.12 8.46 -0.23
C GLY A 194 17.19 9.99 -0.30
N LYS A 195 16.06 10.68 -0.37
CA LYS A 195 15.97 12.14 -0.51
C LYS A 195 15.79 12.87 0.82
N VAL A 196 15.22 12.19 1.81
CA VAL A 196 15.03 12.72 3.16
C VAL A 196 15.42 11.69 4.21
N LEU A 197 15.78 12.18 5.41
CA LEU A 197 16.18 11.33 6.52
C LEU A 197 15.03 10.38 6.91
N ALA A 198 15.29 9.09 6.88
CA ALA A 198 14.38 8.03 7.30
C ALA A 198 15.17 6.90 7.96
N ALA A 199 14.51 6.05 8.76
CA ALA A 199 15.14 4.87 9.30
C ALA A 199 15.40 3.86 8.18
N LEU A 200 16.68 3.51 7.95
CA LEU A 200 17.08 2.59 6.88
C LEU A 200 16.72 1.13 7.15
N ARG A 201 16.41 0.81 8.42
CA ARG A 201 15.98 -0.54 8.87
C ARG A 201 14.73 -0.40 9.72
N PRO A 202 13.89 -1.44 9.81
CA PRO A 202 12.76 -1.45 10.71
C PRO A 202 13.18 -1.19 12.17
N VAL A 203 12.43 -0.33 12.86
CA VAL A 203 12.56 -0.17 14.32
C VAL A 203 11.62 -1.18 14.96
N LEU A 204 12.15 -2.15 15.68
CA LEU A 204 11.41 -3.27 16.23
C LEU A 204 11.29 -3.20 17.74
N GLY A 205 10.14 -3.58 18.26
CA GLY A 205 9.83 -3.69 19.67
C GLY A 205 9.45 -2.37 20.35
N ARG A 206 8.54 -2.45 21.31
CA ARG A 206 7.89 -1.30 21.97
C ARG A 206 8.91 -0.29 22.51
N ALA A 207 9.92 -0.73 23.24
CA ALA A 207 10.90 0.17 23.85
C ALA A 207 11.70 1.00 22.82
N ASN A 208 12.11 0.36 21.72
CA ASN A 208 12.85 1.04 20.65
C ASN A 208 11.95 2.00 19.86
N VAL A 209 10.70 1.61 19.61
CA VAL A 209 9.72 2.46 18.93
C VAL A 209 9.41 3.69 19.77
N ILE A 210 9.22 3.59 21.08
CA ILE A 210 9.01 4.72 21.98
C ILE A 210 10.20 5.68 21.92
N LYS A 211 11.44 5.18 22.00
CA LYS A 211 12.65 6.02 21.88
C LYS A 211 12.69 6.74 20.54
N PHE A 212 12.35 6.06 19.44
CA PHE A 212 12.28 6.62 18.11
C PHE A 212 11.23 7.73 18.02
N LEU A 213 10.00 7.49 18.49
CA LEU A 213 8.89 8.45 18.48
C LEU A 213 9.20 9.69 19.33
N LYS A 214 9.81 9.53 20.50
CA LYS A 214 10.30 10.65 21.34
C LYS A 214 11.33 11.50 20.60
N GLY A 215 12.27 10.88 19.93
CA GLY A 215 13.27 11.58 19.12
C GLY A 215 12.63 12.38 17.96
N LEU A 216 11.55 11.90 17.37
CA LEU A 216 10.78 12.62 16.35
C LEU A 216 9.98 13.76 16.97
N GLN A 217 9.38 13.56 18.15
CA GLN A 217 8.61 14.58 18.86
C GLN A 217 9.47 15.80 19.14
N THR A 218 10.61 15.63 19.80
CA THR A 218 11.51 16.73 20.17
C THR A 218 12.02 17.52 18.97
N LYS A 219 12.24 16.86 17.83
CA LYS A 219 12.84 17.51 16.65
C LYS A 219 11.82 18.20 15.74
N PHE A 220 10.60 17.68 15.62
CA PHE A 220 9.72 18.03 14.51
C PHE A 220 8.29 18.43 14.92
N PHE A 221 7.76 18.00 16.07
CA PHE A 221 6.35 18.18 16.37
C PHE A 221 5.93 19.64 16.60
N ALA A 222 6.79 20.46 17.18
CA ALA A 222 6.47 21.86 17.49
C ALA A 222 6.21 22.73 16.25
N LYS A 223 6.71 22.32 15.08
CA LYS A 223 6.61 23.08 13.82
C LYS A 223 5.58 22.51 12.85
N ARG A 224 4.87 21.42 13.21
CA ARG A 224 4.00 20.70 12.29
C ARG A 224 2.54 20.77 12.65
N THR A 225 1.72 20.92 11.64
CA THR A 225 0.28 20.71 11.73
C THR A 225 -0.07 19.30 11.26
N PHE A 226 -1.22 18.79 11.72
CA PHE A 226 -1.63 17.41 11.50
C PHE A 226 -3.04 17.38 10.94
N LYS A 227 -3.24 16.54 9.91
CA LYS A 227 -4.56 16.15 9.43
C LYS A 227 -4.69 14.62 9.57
N TYR A 228 -5.92 14.14 9.58
CA TYR A 228 -6.24 12.71 9.76
C TYR A 228 -7.08 12.23 8.60
N GLY A 229 -6.96 10.96 8.26
CA GLY A 229 -7.73 10.34 7.20
C GLY A 229 -7.45 8.84 7.09
N ARG A 230 -7.68 8.29 5.91
CA ARG A 230 -7.46 6.86 5.66
C ARG A 230 -6.66 6.67 4.37
N ILE A 231 -5.64 5.85 4.47
CA ILE A 231 -4.81 5.40 3.36
C ILE A 231 -5.02 3.92 3.16
N ASN A 232 -5.42 3.50 1.97
CA ASN A 232 -5.66 2.10 1.68
C ASN A 232 -6.52 1.45 2.78
N HIS A 233 -7.62 2.10 3.16
CA HIS A 233 -8.56 1.74 4.24
C HIS A 233 -8.01 1.75 5.67
N GLN A 234 -6.74 2.06 5.88
CA GLN A 234 -6.14 2.11 7.21
C GLN A 234 -6.06 3.54 7.74
N PRO A 235 -6.23 3.77 9.07
CA PRO A 235 -6.08 5.09 9.67
C PRO A 235 -4.72 5.70 9.37
N ALA A 236 -4.71 6.99 9.05
CA ALA A 236 -3.49 7.70 8.70
C ALA A 236 -3.46 9.11 9.32
N MET A 237 -2.23 9.56 9.59
CA MET A 237 -1.93 10.93 10.04
C MET A 237 -0.97 11.57 9.06
N PHE A 238 -1.33 12.75 8.61
CA PHE A 238 -0.57 13.56 7.66
C PHE A 238 0.10 14.71 8.38
N HIS A 239 1.38 14.89 8.15
CA HIS A 239 2.20 15.92 8.77
C HIS A 239 2.52 17.01 7.76
N TYR A 240 2.21 18.24 8.10
CA TYR A 240 2.48 19.42 7.28
C TYR A 240 3.47 20.35 7.98
N GLU A 241 4.41 20.89 7.22
CA GLU A 241 5.35 21.95 7.60
C GLU A 241 5.22 23.06 6.57
N ASP A 242 4.90 24.28 7.00
CA ASP A 242 4.63 25.44 6.14
C ASP A 242 3.62 25.15 5.00
N GLY A 243 2.56 24.39 5.31
CA GLY A 243 1.50 24.03 4.37
C GLY A 243 1.87 22.88 3.40
N VAL A 244 3.11 22.39 3.45
CA VAL A 244 3.57 21.27 2.60
C VAL A 244 3.53 19.97 3.39
N MET A 245 3.00 18.90 2.76
CA MET A 245 3.02 17.57 3.37
C MET A 245 4.45 17.01 3.38
N VAL A 246 4.98 16.75 4.56
CA VAL A 246 6.36 16.24 4.77
C VAL A 246 6.43 14.78 5.21
N SER A 247 5.33 14.23 5.69
CA SER A 247 5.22 12.79 5.94
C SER A 247 3.77 12.33 6.11
N CYS A 248 3.53 11.06 5.85
CA CYS A 248 2.30 10.35 6.16
C CYS A 248 2.63 9.16 7.05
N GLN A 249 1.88 8.98 8.13
CA GLN A 249 1.95 7.81 9.00
C GLN A 249 0.69 6.99 8.81
N ILE A 250 0.83 5.69 8.56
CA ILE A 250 -0.26 4.75 8.37
C ILE A 250 -0.20 3.73 9.51
N PHE A 251 -1.33 3.50 10.19
CA PHE A 251 -1.40 2.70 11.41
C PHE A 251 -2.12 1.38 11.16
N VAL A 252 -1.56 0.31 11.70
CA VAL A 252 -2.19 -1.01 11.72
C VAL A 252 -2.56 -1.34 13.15
N PHE A 253 -3.86 -1.54 13.39
CA PHE A 253 -4.37 -1.92 14.70
C PHE A 253 -4.67 -3.41 14.74
N GLU A 254 -4.27 -4.07 15.81
CA GLU A 254 -4.63 -5.44 16.14
C GLU A 254 -5.05 -5.51 17.61
N GLN A 255 -6.25 -6.01 17.90
CA GLN A 255 -6.77 -6.16 19.27
C GLN A 255 -6.72 -4.85 20.09
N ASN A 256 -7.02 -3.72 19.45
CA ASN A 256 -6.99 -2.36 20.02
C ASN A 256 -5.59 -1.84 20.39
N GLU A 257 -4.53 -2.49 19.94
CA GLU A 257 -3.16 -2.00 20.04
C GLU A 257 -2.58 -1.70 18.64
N ILE A 258 -1.62 -0.80 18.57
CA ILE A 258 -0.89 -0.49 17.34
C ILE A 258 0.18 -1.57 17.12
N ALA A 259 0.02 -2.34 16.04
CA ALA A 259 0.94 -3.41 15.67
C ALA A 259 2.04 -2.93 14.72
N ASN A 260 1.70 -2.01 13.78
CA ASN A 260 2.68 -1.46 12.84
C ASN A 260 2.41 0.02 12.58
N ILE A 261 3.47 0.77 12.29
CA ILE A 261 3.40 2.13 11.78
C ILE A 261 4.28 2.23 10.54
N PHE A 262 3.70 2.67 9.42
CA PHE A 262 4.45 2.93 8.19
C PHE A 262 4.61 4.44 8.01
N PHE A 263 5.85 4.90 7.87
CA PHE A 263 6.19 6.31 7.65
C PHE A 263 6.56 6.52 6.18
N ILE A 264 5.70 7.17 5.42
CA ILE A 264 6.03 7.63 4.07
C ILE A 264 6.59 9.03 4.18
N ARG A 265 7.85 9.21 3.81
CA ARG A 265 8.57 10.48 3.80
C ARG A 265 9.16 10.81 2.43
N ASN A 266 9.20 9.85 1.51
CA ASN A 266 9.66 10.08 0.16
C ASN A 266 8.82 11.18 -0.52
N PRO A 267 9.41 12.35 -0.87
CA PRO A 267 8.68 13.48 -1.43
C PRO A 267 8.00 13.14 -2.76
N ASP A 268 8.55 12.24 -3.58
CA ASP A 268 7.93 11.83 -4.84
C ASP A 268 6.58 11.14 -4.60
N LYS A 269 6.51 10.29 -3.56
CA LYS A 269 5.27 9.60 -3.17
C LYS A 269 4.26 10.54 -2.52
N LEU A 270 4.73 11.55 -1.78
CA LEU A 270 3.89 12.53 -1.10
C LEU A 270 3.36 13.61 -2.05
N SER A 271 4.16 14.05 -3.03
CA SER A 271 3.76 15.09 -4.00
C SER A 271 2.59 14.65 -4.88
N ARG A 272 2.47 13.34 -5.12
CA ARG A 272 1.40 12.72 -5.91
C ARG A 272 0.15 12.45 -5.08
N PHE A 273 0.28 12.44 -3.78
CA PHE A 273 -0.80 12.22 -2.85
C PHE A 273 -1.58 13.51 -2.64
N ARG A 274 -2.65 13.69 -3.40
CA ARG A 274 -3.57 14.80 -3.23
C ARG A 274 -4.56 14.43 -2.12
N TYR A 275 -4.37 15.01 -0.98
CA TYR A 275 -5.36 14.98 0.08
C TYR A 275 -6.50 15.93 -0.31
N ALA A 276 -7.63 15.39 -0.73
CA ALA A 276 -8.86 16.17 -0.83
C ALA A 276 -9.18 16.66 0.59
N ASP A 277 -9.38 17.96 0.73
CA ASP A 277 -9.66 18.60 2.01
C ASP A 277 -10.78 17.86 2.74
N CYS A 278 -10.40 17.02 3.70
CA CYS A 278 -11.34 16.52 4.68
C CYS A 278 -11.49 17.62 5.72
N LEU A 279 -12.60 18.32 5.62
CA LEU A 279 -13.14 19.18 6.65
C LEU A 279 -13.58 18.39 7.88
#